data_ea09f3309936f236986a764e005f59f6
#
_entry.id   ea09f3309936f236986a764e005f59f6
#
_cell.length_a   1.000
_cell.length_b   1.000
_cell.length_c   1.000
_cell.angle_alpha   90.00
_cell.angle_beta   90.00
_cell.angle_gamma   90.00
#
_symmetry.space_group_name_H-M   'P 1'
#
loop_
_entity.id
_entity.type
_entity.pdbx_description
1 polymer ?
#
loop_
_entity_poly.entity_id
_entity_poly.type
_entity_poly.pdbx_seq_one_letter_code
_entity_poly.pdbx_strand_id
1 'polypeptide(L)'
;MIETLEALRQHQLVILRRLRAGPLTEFDLTREVAEHSGYTAEQCETNMTAWLTELRDEGLIWAGTLSNAGGQTIMAAALTKRGMGLVK
;
A
#
# COMPACT_ATOMS: atom_id res chain seq x y z
N MET A 1 -15.66 4.37 -6.34
CA MET A 1 -14.43 5.20 -6.40
C MET A 1 -14.14 5.83 -5.05
N ILE A 2 -12.89 5.77 -4.59
CA ILE A 2 -12.50 6.34 -3.30
C ILE A 2 -12.16 7.82 -3.48
N GLU A 3 -12.94 8.69 -2.87
CA GLU A 3 -12.76 10.14 -2.99
C GLU A 3 -12.50 10.83 -1.65
N THR A 4 -12.78 10.16 -0.54
CA THR A 4 -12.59 10.73 0.79
C THR A 4 -11.93 9.71 1.71
N LEU A 5 -11.29 10.19 2.79
CA LEU A 5 -10.70 9.32 3.80
C LEU A 5 -11.74 8.40 4.45
N GLU A 6 -12.97 8.86 4.57
CA GLU A 6 -14.05 8.11 5.21
C GLU A 6 -14.45 6.88 4.41
N ALA A 7 -14.21 6.87 3.10
CA ALA A 7 -14.49 5.72 2.26
C ALA A 7 -13.41 4.64 2.34
N LEU A 8 -12.28 4.93 2.99
CA LEU A 8 -11.16 4.00 3.09
C LEU A 8 -11.36 3.00 4.22
N ARG A 9 -10.98 1.76 3.96
CA ARG A 9 -10.90 0.73 4.99
C ARG A 9 -9.61 0.94 5.79
N GLN A 10 -9.53 0.32 6.97
CA GLN A 10 -8.39 0.49 7.87
C GLN A 10 -7.05 0.19 7.19
N HIS A 11 -6.94 -0.94 6.49
CA HIS A 11 -5.69 -1.30 5.83
C HIS A 11 -5.32 -0.32 4.71
N GLN A 12 -6.31 0.19 3.97
CA GLN A 12 -6.08 1.17 2.92
C GLN A 12 -5.54 2.46 3.49
N LEU A 13 -6.12 2.92 4.58
CA LEU A 13 -5.72 4.15 5.25
C LEU A 13 -4.28 4.05 5.77
N VAL A 14 -3.93 2.93 6.40
CA VAL A 14 -2.57 2.73 6.91
C VAL A 14 -1.56 2.75 5.75
N ILE A 15 -1.85 2.03 4.66
CA ILE A 15 -0.98 2.00 3.49
C ILE A 15 -0.74 3.40 2.95
N LEU A 16 -1.81 4.16 2.71
CA LEU A 16 -1.69 5.50 2.15
C LEU A 16 -0.94 6.45 3.07
N ARG A 17 -1.20 6.40 4.36
CA ARG A 17 -0.50 7.25 5.33
C ARG A 17 0.99 6.95 5.41
N ARG A 18 1.36 5.68 5.33
CA ARG A 18 2.78 5.32 5.36
C ARG A 18 3.49 5.74 4.08
N LEU A 19 2.83 5.61 2.94
CA LEU A 19 3.40 6.04 1.66
C LEU A 19 3.57 7.55 1.54
N ARG A 20 2.91 8.30 2.40
CA ARG A 20 3.08 9.74 2.46
C ARG A 20 4.52 10.15 2.74
N ALA A 21 5.27 9.33 3.47
CA ALA A 21 6.67 9.59 3.78
C ALA A 21 7.63 9.22 2.64
N GLY A 22 7.14 8.49 1.66
CA GLY A 22 7.94 8.06 0.50
C GLY A 22 7.57 6.66 0.04
N PRO A 23 8.12 6.22 -1.09
CA PRO A 23 7.86 4.87 -1.61
C PRO A 23 8.30 3.79 -0.63
N LEU A 24 7.53 2.71 -0.58
CA LEU A 24 7.81 1.56 0.29
C LEU A 24 7.60 0.27 -0.50
N THR A 25 8.29 -0.79 -0.05
CA THR A 25 8.12 -2.13 -0.60
C THR A 25 6.96 -2.84 0.07
N GLU A 26 6.49 -3.93 -0.53
CA GLU A 26 5.44 -4.75 0.08
C GLU A 26 5.84 -5.29 1.45
N PHE A 27 7.13 -5.55 1.68
CA PHE A 27 7.61 -6.03 2.98
C PHE A 27 7.46 -4.97 4.06
N ASP A 28 7.84 -3.75 3.74
CA ASP A 28 7.69 -2.63 4.68
C ASP A 28 6.22 -2.36 4.97
N LEU A 29 5.38 -2.39 3.93
CA LEU A 29 3.96 -2.16 4.09
C LEU A 29 3.29 -3.27 4.90
N THR A 30 3.69 -4.52 4.69
CA THR A 30 3.17 -5.65 5.46
C THR A 30 3.41 -5.43 6.94
N ARG A 31 4.62 -5.06 7.31
CA ARG A 31 4.97 -4.79 8.71
C ARG A 31 4.15 -3.63 9.28
N GLU A 32 4.06 -2.52 8.53
CA GLU A 32 3.35 -1.34 9.00
C GLU A 32 1.85 -1.58 9.18
N VAL A 33 1.25 -2.29 8.24
CA VAL A 33 -0.18 -2.60 8.34
C VAL A 33 -0.44 -3.53 9.52
N ALA A 34 0.42 -4.54 9.72
CA ALA A 34 0.27 -5.44 10.86
C ALA A 34 0.38 -4.71 12.20
N GLU A 35 1.27 -3.71 12.29
CA GLU A 35 1.44 -2.94 13.52
C GLU A 35 0.28 -1.98 13.81
N HIS A 36 -0.37 -1.45 12.77
CA HIS A 36 -1.29 -0.33 12.94
C HIS A 36 -2.76 -0.61 12.56
N SER A 37 -3.09 -1.80 12.14
CA SER A 37 -4.44 -2.07 11.64
C SER A 37 -5.18 -3.21 12.33
N GLY A 38 -4.52 -3.95 13.20
CA GLY A 38 -5.13 -5.12 13.83
C GLY A 38 -5.10 -6.40 13.00
N TYR A 39 -4.65 -6.33 11.74
CA TYR A 39 -4.43 -7.54 10.94
C TYR A 39 -3.15 -8.24 11.40
N THR A 40 -3.10 -9.57 11.26
CA THR A 40 -1.88 -10.32 11.54
C THR A 40 -0.89 -10.14 10.39
N ALA A 41 0.39 -10.40 10.66
CA ALA A 41 1.41 -10.35 9.61
C ALA A 41 1.09 -11.33 8.48
N GLU A 42 0.58 -12.51 8.82
CA GLU A 42 0.18 -13.51 7.84
C GLU A 42 -0.97 -13.03 6.94
N GLN A 43 -1.97 -12.38 7.52
CA GLN A 43 -3.08 -11.81 6.77
C GLN A 43 -2.57 -10.72 5.82
N CYS A 44 -1.65 -9.89 6.28
CA CYS A 44 -1.07 -8.83 5.47
C CYS A 44 -0.27 -9.40 4.29
N GLU A 45 0.56 -10.41 4.54
CA GLU A 45 1.33 -11.06 3.49
C GLU A 45 0.43 -11.67 2.41
N THR A 46 -0.63 -12.34 2.85
CA THR A 46 -1.56 -13.00 1.94
C THR A 46 -2.32 -12.00 1.07
N ASN A 47 -2.66 -10.84 1.62
CA ASN A 47 -3.54 -9.89 0.95
C ASN A 47 -2.84 -8.67 0.36
N MET A 48 -1.56 -8.46 0.65
CA MET A 48 -0.89 -7.20 0.29
C MET A 48 -0.92 -6.92 -1.22
N THR A 49 -0.63 -7.91 -2.04
CA THR A 49 -0.66 -7.73 -3.50
C THR A 49 -2.03 -7.29 -3.99
N ALA A 50 -3.09 -7.92 -3.47
CA ALA A 50 -4.47 -7.57 -3.82
C ALA A 50 -4.82 -6.15 -3.33
N TRP A 51 -4.42 -5.80 -2.13
CA TRP A 51 -4.66 -4.46 -1.58
C TRP A 51 -3.96 -3.37 -2.39
N LEU A 52 -2.71 -3.61 -2.78
CA LEU A 52 -1.96 -2.65 -3.58
C LEU A 52 -2.55 -2.52 -4.98
N THR A 53 -2.97 -3.63 -5.58
CA THR A 53 -3.62 -3.62 -6.90
C THR A 53 -4.93 -2.82 -6.85
N GLU A 54 -5.72 -3.01 -5.80
CA GLU A 54 -6.97 -2.29 -5.58
C GLU A 54 -6.74 -0.78 -5.52
N LEU A 55 -5.76 -0.34 -4.72
CA LEU A 55 -5.43 1.08 -4.60
C LEU A 55 -4.86 1.66 -5.89
N ARG A 56 -4.09 0.86 -6.62
CA ARG A 56 -3.58 1.26 -7.94
C ARG A 56 -4.73 1.47 -8.92
N ASP A 57 -5.69 0.56 -8.94
CA ASP A 57 -6.85 0.65 -9.85
C ASP A 57 -7.72 1.86 -9.52
N GLU A 58 -7.72 2.30 -8.26
CA GLU A 58 -8.40 3.53 -7.84
C GLU A 58 -7.59 4.80 -8.15
N GLY A 59 -6.38 4.65 -8.67
CA GLY A 59 -5.53 5.78 -9.02
C GLY A 59 -4.89 6.47 -7.83
N LEU A 60 -4.85 5.81 -6.68
CA LEU A 60 -4.31 6.41 -5.46
C LEU A 60 -2.83 6.13 -5.25
N ILE A 61 -2.31 5.05 -5.85
CA ILE A 61 -0.91 4.71 -5.77
C ILE A 61 -0.37 4.29 -7.13
N TRP A 62 0.94 4.41 -7.28
CA TRP A 62 1.71 3.71 -8.29
C TRP A 62 2.12 2.39 -7.66
N ALA A 63 2.03 1.30 -8.40
CA ALA A 63 2.51 0.01 -7.91
C ALA A 63 3.22 -0.71 -9.05
N GLY A 64 4.37 -1.25 -8.76
CA GLY A 64 5.16 -1.93 -9.76
C GLY A 64 6.04 -2.99 -9.14
N THR A 65 6.63 -3.83 -9.97
CA THR A 65 7.48 -4.93 -9.54
C THR A 65 8.94 -4.56 -9.74
N LEU A 66 9.73 -4.79 -8.70
CA LEU A 66 11.18 -4.64 -8.74
C LEU A 66 11.80 -6.03 -8.72
N SER A 67 12.89 -6.20 -9.45
CA SER A 67 13.63 -7.47 -9.47
C SER A 67 15.05 -7.23 -8.96
N ASN A 68 15.56 -8.17 -8.16
CA ASN A 68 16.95 -8.12 -7.73
C ASN A 68 17.84 -9.03 -8.61
N ALA A 69 19.14 -9.01 -8.36
CA ALA A 69 20.09 -9.80 -9.12
C ALA A 69 19.88 -11.31 -8.99
N GLY A 70 19.21 -11.76 -7.94
CA GLY A 70 18.88 -13.18 -7.73
C GLY A 70 17.60 -13.63 -8.41
N GLY A 71 16.97 -12.77 -9.18
CA GLY A 71 15.71 -13.09 -9.88
C GLY A 71 14.46 -13.01 -9.01
N GLN A 72 14.60 -12.58 -7.77
CA GLN A 72 13.44 -12.39 -6.89
C GLN A 72 12.72 -11.10 -7.26
N THR A 73 11.40 -11.14 -7.21
CA THR A 73 10.59 -9.97 -7.49
C THR A 73 9.85 -9.53 -6.24
N ILE A 74 9.68 -8.22 -6.10
CA ILE A 74 9.00 -7.62 -4.97
C ILE A 74 8.19 -6.44 -5.49
N MET A 75 6.99 -6.27 -4.98
CA MET A 75 6.15 -5.12 -5.33
C MET A 75 6.54 -3.91 -4.49
N ALA A 76 6.58 -2.76 -5.13
CA ALA A 76 6.81 -1.48 -4.45
C ALA A 76 5.70 -0.51 -4.84
N ALA A 77 5.42 0.44 -3.96
CA ALA A 77 4.34 1.39 -4.16
C ALA A 77 4.74 2.79 -3.75
N ALA A 78 4.10 3.78 -4.36
CA ALA A 78 4.27 5.19 -4.04
C ALA A 78 2.94 5.91 -4.23
N LEU A 79 2.70 6.99 -3.50
CA LEU A 79 1.48 7.77 -3.67
C LEU A 79 1.46 8.49 -5.00
N THR A 80 0.29 8.51 -5.63
CA THR A 80 0.02 9.40 -6.75
C THR A 80 -0.36 10.76 -6.18
N LYS A 81 -0.47 11.74 -7.06
CA LYS A 81 -0.94 13.08 -6.70
C LYS A 81 -2.32 13.00 -6.04
N ARG A 82 -3.20 12.17 -6.58
CA ARG A 82 -4.54 11.96 -6.05
C ARG A 82 -4.51 11.32 -4.65
N GLY A 83 -3.66 10.29 -4.48
CA GLY A 83 -3.50 9.65 -3.18
C GLY A 83 -2.95 10.61 -2.14
N MET A 84 -1.98 11.44 -2.52
CA MET A 84 -1.43 12.45 -1.64
C MET A 84 -2.52 13.45 -1.20
N GLY A 85 -3.41 13.81 -2.09
CA GLY A 85 -4.52 14.70 -1.77
C GLY A 85 -5.48 14.16 -0.72
N LEU A 86 -5.62 12.83 -0.66
CA LEU A 86 -6.48 12.20 0.34
C LEU A 86 -5.86 12.16 1.74
N VAL A 87 -4.55 12.01 1.84
CA VAL A 87 -3.87 11.80 3.14
C VAL A 87 -3.06 13.00 3.61
N LYS A 88 -3.25 14.09 3.00
CA LYS A 88 -2.56 15.34 3.23
C LYS A 88 -2.79 15.87 4.67
#